data_167c0219f82adf89404ccef93405de45
#
_entry.id   167c0219f82adf89404ccef93405de45
#
_cell.length_a   1.000
_cell.length_b   1.000
_cell.length_c   1.000
_cell.angle_alpha   90.00
_cell.angle_beta   90.00
_cell.angle_gamma   90.00
#
_symmetry.space_group_name_H-M   'P 1'
#
loop_
_entity.id
_entity.type
_entity.pdbx_description
1 polymer ?
#
loop_
_entity_poly.entity_id
_entity_poly.type
_entity_poly.pdbx_seq_one_letter_code
_entity_poly.pdbx_strand_id
1 'polypeptide(L)'
;WILQRLTQHGATATPFVELRTSSMLKRPLLLSGEYRRPDADTLIREVRVPYAETTTIRAGEATIAREGRNPRTFSLSRVPELAALQGSFGALLAGDRKALETVYALEADGVPADWTLTLTPRDPRVAGRVTNIVLRGRDAELRCIETRPRQGDAQPTLLGSAATAAASVDSLEAAQRLCHDVPR
;
A
#
# COMPACT_ATOMS: atom_id res chain seq x y z
N TRP A 1 -2.64 19.11 4.42
CA TRP A 1 -2.40 18.83 5.85
C TRP A 1 -2.14 17.33 6.10
N ILE A 2 -2.86 16.38 5.42
CA ILE A 2 -2.65 14.93 5.55
C ILE A 2 -1.20 14.57 5.22
N LEU A 3 -0.70 14.98 4.06
CA LEU A 3 0.66 14.66 3.62
C LEU A 3 1.73 15.18 4.58
N GLN A 4 1.54 16.37 5.13
CA GLN A 4 2.46 16.93 6.14
C GLN A 4 2.53 16.08 7.41
N ARG A 5 1.40 15.51 7.83
CA ARG A 5 1.34 14.62 9.01
C ARG A 5 1.92 13.24 8.75
N LEU A 6 1.78 12.73 7.52
CA LEU A 6 2.34 11.44 7.11
C LEU A 6 3.84 11.49 6.86
N THR A 7 4.42 12.70 6.74
CA THR A 7 5.85 12.85 6.48
C THR A 7 6.67 12.16 7.57
N GLN A 8 7.44 11.17 7.16
CA GLN A 8 8.31 10.40 8.05
C GLN A 8 9.77 10.68 7.72
N HIS A 9 10.53 11.08 8.72
CA HIS A 9 11.95 11.34 8.60
C HIS A 9 12.73 10.16 9.19
N GLY A 10 13.65 9.58 8.41
CA GLY A 10 14.49 8.47 8.83
C GLY A 10 13.94 7.09 8.47
N ALA A 11 14.61 6.07 9.00
CA ALA A 11 14.25 4.67 8.77
C ALA A 11 12.93 4.33 9.49
N THR A 12 12.03 3.67 8.78
CA THR A 12 10.73 3.27 9.32
C THR A 12 10.44 1.80 9.05
N ALA A 13 9.67 1.20 9.95
CA ALA A 13 9.14 -0.16 9.84
C ALA A 13 7.65 -0.12 10.18
N THR A 14 6.81 -0.67 9.31
CA THR A 14 5.36 -0.64 9.47
C THR A 14 4.79 -2.03 9.19
N PRO A 15 4.17 -2.70 10.17
CA PRO A 15 3.51 -3.98 9.94
C PRO A 15 2.35 -3.83 8.97
N PHE A 16 2.11 -4.86 8.17
CA PHE A 16 0.95 -4.91 7.29
C PHE A 16 0.23 -6.27 7.33
N VAL A 17 -1.07 -6.22 7.06
CA VAL A 17 -1.90 -7.37 6.71
C VAL A 17 -2.66 -7.03 5.45
N GLU A 18 -2.54 -7.89 4.44
CA GLU A 18 -3.17 -7.74 3.13
C GLU A 18 -4.03 -8.96 2.82
N LEU A 19 -5.26 -8.73 2.42
CA LEU A 19 -6.15 -9.78 1.92
C LEU A 19 -6.24 -9.69 0.41
N ARG A 20 -5.86 -10.78 -0.28
CA ARG A 20 -6.00 -10.89 -1.73
C ARG A 20 -7.11 -11.85 -2.08
N THR A 21 -8.02 -11.40 -2.92
CA THR A 21 -9.04 -12.22 -3.56
C THR A 21 -8.69 -12.42 -5.03
N SER A 22 -9.02 -13.58 -5.56
CA SER A 22 -8.88 -13.89 -6.97
C SER A 22 -9.91 -14.96 -7.33
N SER A 23 -10.43 -14.92 -8.56
CA SER A 23 -11.33 -15.96 -9.08
C SER A 23 -10.70 -17.37 -9.08
N MET A 24 -9.36 -17.46 -9.03
CA MET A 24 -8.63 -18.73 -8.94
C MET A 24 -8.43 -19.23 -7.50
N LEU A 25 -8.72 -18.40 -6.50
CA LEU A 25 -8.56 -18.74 -5.10
C LEU A 25 -9.89 -19.17 -4.49
N LYS A 26 -9.94 -20.36 -3.89
CA LYS A 26 -11.13 -20.84 -3.15
C LYS A 26 -11.42 -20.07 -1.87
N ARG A 27 -10.40 -19.43 -1.31
CA ARG A 27 -10.46 -18.57 -0.12
C ARG A 27 -9.53 -17.38 -0.30
N PRO A 28 -9.78 -16.24 0.34
CA PRO A 28 -8.85 -15.13 0.35
C PRO A 28 -7.47 -15.56 0.84
N LEU A 29 -6.42 -15.05 0.20
CA LEU A 29 -5.04 -15.26 0.63
C LEU A 29 -4.66 -14.13 1.59
N LEU A 30 -4.40 -14.48 2.84
CA LEU A 30 -3.87 -13.57 3.85
C LEU A 30 -2.36 -13.49 3.72
N LEU A 31 -1.86 -12.27 3.50
CA LEU A 31 -0.44 -11.95 3.53
C LEU A 31 -0.16 -11.06 4.72
N SER A 32 0.87 -11.35 5.49
CA SER A 32 1.32 -10.47 6.55
C SER A 32 2.83 -10.33 6.56
N GLY A 33 3.30 -9.20 7.05
CA GLY A 33 4.71 -8.89 7.08
C GLY A 33 4.96 -7.44 7.48
N GLU A 34 5.97 -6.84 6.87
CA GLU A 34 6.44 -5.51 7.23
C GLU A 34 6.90 -4.74 5.99
N TYR A 35 6.50 -3.48 5.90
CA TYR A 35 7.13 -2.51 5.03
C TYR A 35 8.28 -1.85 5.79
N ARG A 36 9.45 -1.79 5.17
CA ARG A 36 10.61 -1.09 5.71
C ARG A 36 11.11 -0.06 4.72
N ARG A 37 11.48 1.09 5.24
CA ARG A 37 12.11 2.16 4.50
C ARG A 37 13.41 2.54 5.21
N PRO A 38 14.53 1.86 4.89
CA PRO A 38 15.81 2.12 5.54
C PRO A 38 16.37 3.51 5.18
N ASP A 39 16.05 4.01 4.00
CA ASP A 39 16.47 5.31 3.48
C ASP A 39 15.39 5.91 2.56
N ALA A 40 15.64 7.10 2.01
CA ALA A 40 14.69 7.83 1.17
C ALA A 40 14.36 7.11 -0.15
N ASP A 41 15.29 6.32 -0.68
CA ASP A 41 15.25 5.76 -2.02
C ASP A 41 14.92 4.26 -2.05
N THR A 42 14.85 3.63 -0.88
CA THR A 42 14.65 2.18 -0.75
C THR A 42 13.34 1.87 -0.04
N LEU A 43 12.50 1.07 -0.68
CA LEU A 43 11.31 0.47 -0.09
C LEU A 43 11.45 -1.04 -0.09
N ILE A 44 11.29 -1.67 1.07
CA ILE A 44 11.33 -3.11 1.25
C ILE A 44 9.95 -3.57 1.72
N ARG A 45 9.36 -4.53 1.01
CA ARG A 45 8.17 -5.26 1.44
C ARG A 45 8.60 -6.68 1.80
N GLU A 46 8.53 -7.02 3.06
CA GLU A 46 8.85 -8.35 3.59
C GLU A 46 7.56 -9.07 3.94
N VAL A 47 7.20 -10.09 3.17
CA VAL A 47 6.12 -11.02 3.48
C VAL A 47 6.69 -12.13 4.35
N ARG A 48 6.02 -12.43 5.46
CA ARG A 48 6.39 -13.49 6.40
C ARG A 48 5.40 -14.65 6.37
N VAL A 49 4.15 -14.37 6.10
CA VAL A 49 3.05 -15.35 6.03
C VAL A 49 2.29 -15.12 4.73
N PRO A 50 1.91 -16.17 4.00
CA PRO A 50 2.08 -17.62 4.25
C PRO A 50 3.43 -18.17 3.77
N TYR A 51 4.27 -17.35 3.18
CA TYR A 51 5.60 -17.71 2.67
C TYR A 51 6.56 -16.53 2.87
N ALA A 52 7.86 -16.84 2.97
CA ALA A 52 8.89 -15.81 3.05
C ALA A 52 9.21 -15.27 1.65
N GLU A 53 8.96 -13.97 1.46
CA GLU A 53 9.28 -13.24 0.23
C GLU A 53 9.68 -11.80 0.57
N THR A 54 10.78 -11.34 -0.01
CA THR A 54 11.23 -9.96 0.12
C THR A 54 11.21 -9.31 -1.26
N THR A 55 10.52 -8.21 -1.37
CA THR A 55 10.57 -7.32 -2.54
C THR A 55 11.31 -6.06 -2.14
N THR A 56 12.45 -5.80 -2.78
CA THR A 56 13.22 -4.56 -2.61
C THR A 56 13.05 -3.70 -3.84
N ILE A 57 12.63 -2.47 -3.64
CA ILE A 57 12.47 -1.47 -4.69
C ILE A 57 13.49 -0.37 -4.43
N ARG A 58 14.36 -0.13 -5.42
CA ARG A 58 15.41 0.89 -5.35
C ARG A 58 15.83 1.30 -6.77
N ALA A 59 16.10 2.59 -6.97
CA ALA A 59 16.63 3.13 -8.21
C ALA A 59 15.88 2.69 -9.49
N GLY A 60 14.54 2.58 -9.40
CA GLY A 60 13.71 2.19 -10.54
C GLY A 60 13.70 0.69 -10.86
N GLU A 61 14.29 -0.13 -9.99
CA GLU A 61 14.29 -1.59 -10.10
C GLU A 61 13.56 -2.25 -8.92
N ALA A 62 12.92 -3.37 -9.19
CA ALA A 62 12.37 -4.25 -8.17
C ALA A 62 13.08 -5.60 -8.20
N THR A 63 13.57 -6.03 -7.04
CA THR A 63 14.16 -7.35 -6.84
C THR A 63 13.26 -8.16 -5.91
N ILE A 64 12.79 -9.30 -6.39
CA ILE A 64 11.98 -10.26 -5.61
C ILE A 64 12.85 -11.43 -5.25
N ALA A 65 13.02 -11.68 -3.96
CA ALA A 65 13.70 -12.84 -3.39
C ALA A 65 12.69 -13.68 -2.63
N ARG A 66 12.64 -14.98 -2.93
CA ARG A 66 11.79 -15.96 -2.25
C ARG A 66 12.65 -17.17 -1.87
N GLU A 67 12.42 -17.70 -0.69
CA GLU A 67 13.13 -18.89 -0.22
C GLU A 67 13.05 -20.04 -1.23
N GLY A 68 14.18 -20.69 -1.49
CA GLY A 68 14.28 -21.81 -2.45
C GLY A 68 14.22 -21.40 -3.93
N ARG A 69 14.25 -20.11 -4.26
CA ARG A 69 14.23 -19.62 -5.64
C ARG A 69 15.32 -18.56 -5.86
N ASN A 70 15.87 -18.54 -7.09
CA ASN A 70 16.78 -17.46 -7.45
C ASN A 70 16.07 -16.10 -7.44
N PRO A 71 16.67 -15.04 -6.90
CA PRO A 71 16.13 -13.70 -6.98
C PRO A 71 15.86 -13.26 -8.42
N ARG A 72 14.80 -12.50 -8.61
CA ARG A 72 14.44 -11.92 -9.91
C ARG A 72 14.45 -10.42 -9.81
N THR A 73 15.21 -9.77 -10.69
CA THR A 73 15.23 -8.31 -10.81
C THR A 73 14.60 -7.88 -12.13
N PHE A 74 13.79 -6.84 -12.08
CA PHE A 74 13.17 -6.26 -13.26
C PHE A 74 13.05 -4.73 -13.11
N SER A 75 13.10 -4.04 -14.25
CA SER A 75 12.87 -2.60 -14.26
C SER A 75 11.40 -2.27 -14.03
N LEU A 76 11.13 -1.33 -13.16
CA LEU A 76 9.77 -0.83 -12.90
C LEU A 76 9.13 -0.17 -14.13
N SER A 77 9.95 0.32 -15.07
CA SER A 77 9.43 0.87 -16.34
C SER A 77 8.64 -0.15 -17.17
N ARG A 78 8.88 -1.45 -16.94
CA ARG A 78 8.13 -2.56 -17.58
C ARG A 78 6.83 -2.90 -16.85
N VAL A 79 6.65 -2.40 -15.64
CA VAL A 79 5.46 -2.63 -14.80
C VAL A 79 4.98 -1.27 -14.29
N PRO A 80 4.28 -0.49 -15.13
CA PRO A 80 3.87 0.89 -14.82
C PRO A 80 3.12 1.03 -13.51
N GLU A 81 2.35 0.00 -13.13
CA GLU A 81 1.60 0.01 -11.88
C GLU A 81 2.53 -0.02 -10.65
N LEU A 82 3.61 -0.82 -10.71
CA LEU A 82 4.61 -0.86 -9.63
C LEU A 82 5.45 0.42 -9.60
N ALA A 83 5.78 0.97 -10.78
CA ALA A 83 6.47 2.25 -10.86
C ALA A 83 5.64 3.39 -10.25
N ALA A 84 4.35 3.44 -10.58
CA ALA A 84 3.42 4.41 -10.00
C ALA A 84 3.28 4.22 -8.48
N LEU A 85 3.18 2.98 -8.02
CA LEU A 85 3.07 2.65 -6.59
C LEU A 85 4.34 3.09 -5.83
N GLN A 86 5.53 2.81 -6.35
CA GLN A 86 6.79 3.19 -5.73
C GLN A 86 6.97 4.70 -5.64
N GLY A 87 6.80 5.40 -6.76
CA GLY A 87 6.92 6.85 -6.80
C GLY A 87 5.92 7.53 -5.87
N SER A 88 4.71 7.01 -5.83
CA SER A 88 3.64 7.50 -4.98
C SER A 88 3.90 7.26 -3.51
N PHE A 89 4.40 6.09 -3.14
CA PHE A 89 4.70 5.76 -1.75
C PHE A 89 5.86 6.61 -1.21
N GLY A 90 6.91 6.80 -2.03
CA GLY A 90 8.01 7.71 -1.72
C GLY A 90 7.54 9.16 -1.54
N ALA A 91 6.76 9.66 -2.51
CA ALA A 91 6.21 11.01 -2.46
C ALA A 91 5.21 11.19 -1.30
N LEU A 92 4.38 10.18 -1.00
CA LEU A 92 3.47 10.18 0.14
C LEU A 92 4.22 10.33 1.47
N LEU A 93 5.25 9.50 1.68
CA LEU A 93 6.06 9.52 2.90
C LEU A 93 6.98 10.74 2.99
N ALA A 94 7.36 11.34 1.88
CA ALA A 94 8.08 12.59 1.81
C ALA A 94 7.18 13.82 1.98
N GLY A 95 5.85 13.64 1.95
CA GLY A 95 4.89 14.75 1.93
C GLY A 95 4.92 15.57 0.63
N ASP A 96 5.49 15.01 -0.44
CA ASP A 96 5.66 15.69 -1.73
C ASP A 96 4.36 15.66 -2.54
N ARG A 97 3.50 16.62 -2.23
CA ARG A 97 2.23 16.82 -2.92
C ARG A 97 2.41 17.01 -4.43
N LYS A 98 3.42 17.77 -4.85
CA LYS A 98 3.62 18.06 -6.27
C LYS A 98 3.95 16.79 -7.06
N ALA A 99 4.85 15.95 -6.53
CA ALA A 99 5.17 14.67 -7.15
C ALA A 99 3.93 13.76 -7.22
N LEU A 100 3.10 13.70 -6.18
CA LEU A 100 1.84 12.94 -6.22
C LEU A 100 0.86 13.48 -7.26
N GLU A 101 0.69 14.79 -7.36
CA GLU A 101 -0.24 15.42 -8.32
C GLU A 101 0.19 15.25 -9.79
N THR A 102 1.44 14.91 -10.07
CA THR A 102 1.87 14.54 -11.43
C THR A 102 1.29 13.20 -11.88
N VAL A 103 1.06 12.29 -10.93
CA VAL A 103 0.63 10.91 -11.21
C VAL A 103 -0.85 10.71 -10.93
N TYR A 104 -1.41 11.43 -9.93
CA TYR A 104 -2.79 11.29 -9.49
C TYR A 104 -3.54 12.62 -9.40
N ALA A 105 -4.85 12.55 -9.56
CA ALA A 105 -5.75 13.54 -8.99
C ALA A 105 -5.95 13.20 -7.51
N LEU A 106 -5.86 14.18 -6.63
CA LEU A 106 -5.92 14.03 -5.18
C LEU A 106 -7.22 14.64 -4.65
N GLU A 107 -7.95 13.88 -3.84
CA GLU A 107 -9.12 14.35 -3.10
C GLU A 107 -8.95 13.98 -1.64
N ALA A 108 -9.04 14.97 -0.76
CA ALA A 108 -8.91 14.80 0.68
C ALA A 108 -10.24 15.12 1.37
N ASP A 109 -10.62 14.29 2.33
CA ASP A 109 -11.82 14.45 3.14
C ASP A 109 -11.56 14.10 4.61
N GLY A 110 -12.41 14.60 5.49
CA GLY A 110 -12.39 14.30 6.92
C GLY A 110 -11.62 15.30 7.78
N VAL A 111 -11.35 14.89 8.98
CA VAL A 111 -10.68 15.64 10.06
C VAL A 111 -9.43 14.87 10.52
N PRO A 112 -8.51 15.48 11.29
CA PRO A 112 -7.31 14.77 11.74
C PRO A 112 -7.57 13.41 12.43
N ALA A 113 -8.64 13.30 13.19
CA ALA A 113 -8.98 12.07 13.89
C ALA A 113 -9.54 10.97 12.98
N ASP A 114 -9.97 11.32 11.74
CA ASP A 114 -10.46 10.38 10.72
C ASP A 114 -10.40 11.06 9.36
N TRP A 115 -9.44 10.67 8.55
CA TRP A 115 -9.20 11.27 7.25
C TRP A 115 -9.10 10.23 6.14
N THR A 116 -9.45 10.67 4.96
CA THR A 116 -9.36 9.91 3.72
C THR A 116 -8.62 10.73 2.67
N LEU A 117 -7.70 10.10 1.93
CA LEU A 117 -7.05 10.67 0.76
C LEU A 117 -7.25 9.72 -0.42
N THR A 118 -7.98 10.17 -1.42
CA THR A 118 -8.24 9.41 -2.65
C THR A 118 -7.28 9.82 -3.74
N LEU A 119 -6.62 8.82 -4.33
CA LEU A 119 -5.65 8.95 -5.42
C LEU A 119 -6.26 8.37 -6.69
N THR A 120 -6.62 9.20 -7.67
CA THR A 120 -7.15 8.75 -8.97
C THR A 120 -6.05 8.83 -10.03
N PRO A 121 -5.64 7.69 -10.64
CA PRO A 121 -4.56 7.67 -11.63
C PRO A 121 -4.85 8.58 -12.83
N ARG A 122 -3.83 9.34 -13.27
CA ARG A 122 -3.90 10.18 -14.48
C ARG A 122 -3.42 9.43 -15.72
N ASP A 123 -2.49 8.48 -15.57
CA ASP A 123 -2.02 7.65 -16.70
C ASP A 123 -3.13 6.68 -17.14
N PRO A 124 -3.58 6.72 -18.42
CA PRO A 124 -4.65 5.87 -18.92
C PRO A 124 -4.35 4.36 -18.79
N ARG A 125 -3.08 3.95 -18.81
CA ARG A 125 -2.68 2.55 -18.66
C ARG A 125 -2.92 2.06 -17.24
N VAL A 126 -2.63 2.90 -16.24
CA VAL A 126 -2.91 2.60 -14.83
C VAL A 126 -4.40 2.71 -14.57
N ALA A 127 -5.05 3.78 -15.05
CA ALA A 127 -6.51 3.99 -14.92
C ALA A 127 -7.35 2.89 -15.59
N GLY A 128 -6.81 2.21 -16.60
CA GLY A 128 -7.45 1.04 -17.23
C GLY A 128 -7.52 -0.18 -16.29
N ARG A 129 -6.72 -0.24 -15.25
CA ARG A 129 -6.65 -1.36 -14.29
C ARG A 129 -7.12 -0.99 -12.88
N VAL A 130 -6.82 0.22 -12.44
CA VAL A 130 -7.12 0.72 -11.10
C VAL A 130 -8.02 1.95 -11.22
N THR A 131 -9.18 1.91 -10.56
CA THR A 131 -10.10 3.03 -10.51
C THR A 131 -9.55 4.14 -9.61
N ASN A 132 -9.19 3.79 -8.39
CA ASN A 132 -8.53 4.68 -7.44
C ASN A 132 -7.84 3.87 -6.33
N ILE A 133 -7.02 4.57 -5.56
CA ILE A 133 -6.41 4.09 -4.33
C ILE A 133 -6.90 5.02 -3.22
N VAL A 134 -7.48 4.46 -2.18
CA VAL A 134 -8.00 5.20 -1.04
C VAL A 134 -7.12 4.94 0.17
N LEU A 135 -6.53 5.99 0.70
CA LEU A 135 -5.75 5.97 1.93
C LEU A 135 -6.67 6.41 3.07
N ARG A 136 -6.63 5.71 4.18
CA ARG A 136 -7.36 6.06 5.39
C ARG A 136 -6.43 6.08 6.59
N GLY A 137 -6.63 7.06 7.44
CA GLY A 137 -5.78 7.19 8.60
C GLY A 137 -6.36 8.04 9.71
N ARG A 138 -5.57 8.13 10.77
CA ARG A 138 -5.87 8.94 11.95
C ARG A 138 -4.63 9.69 12.37
N ASP A 139 -4.75 10.96 12.62
CA ASP A 139 -3.64 11.85 13.00
C ASP A 139 -2.46 11.74 12.01
N ALA A 140 -1.33 11.21 12.44
CA ALA A 140 -0.15 10.98 11.62
C ALA A 140 -0.01 9.52 11.17
N GLU A 141 -0.97 8.64 11.47
CA GLU A 141 -0.92 7.22 11.15
C GLU A 141 -1.72 6.91 9.89
N LEU A 142 -1.06 6.33 8.89
CA LEU A 142 -1.72 5.66 7.77
C LEU A 142 -2.12 4.24 8.23
N ARG A 143 -3.41 3.95 8.27
CA ARG A 143 -3.96 2.71 8.80
C ARG A 143 -4.41 1.73 7.73
N CYS A 144 -4.81 2.25 6.58
CA CYS A 144 -5.31 1.41 5.49
C CYS A 144 -5.01 2.01 4.12
N ILE A 145 -4.66 1.13 3.19
CA ILE A 145 -4.61 1.41 1.76
C ILE A 145 -5.61 0.47 1.10
N GLU A 146 -6.61 1.02 0.45
CA GLU A 146 -7.60 0.26 -0.30
C GLU A 146 -7.40 0.50 -1.80
N THR A 147 -6.91 -0.50 -2.52
CA THR A 147 -6.80 -0.44 -3.97
C THR A 147 -8.11 -0.92 -4.60
N ARG A 148 -8.73 -0.08 -5.42
CA ARG A 148 -9.96 -0.40 -6.14
C ARG A 148 -9.66 -0.71 -7.60
N PRO A 149 -9.64 -1.98 -7.99
CA PRO A 149 -9.44 -2.35 -9.38
C PRO A 149 -10.65 -1.97 -10.22
N ARG A 150 -10.48 -1.92 -11.55
CA ARG A 150 -11.60 -1.75 -12.49
C ARG A 150 -12.55 -2.92 -12.49
N GLN A 151 -12.05 -4.11 -12.18
CA GLN A 151 -12.82 -5.35 -12.11
C GLN A 151 -12.45 -6.10 -10.83
N GLY A 152 -13.46 -6.60 -10.12
CA GLY A 152 -13.31 -7.30 -8.85
C GLY A 152 -13.43 -6.40 -7.63
N ASP A 153 -13.18 -6.99 -6.47
CA ASP A 153 -13.37 -6.34 -5.19
C ASP A 153 -12.20 -5.43 -4.82
N ALA A 154 -12.49 -4.41 -4.02
CA ALA A 154 -11.48 -3.57 -3.42
C ALA A 154 -10.57 -4.42 -2.51
N GLN A 155 -9.26 -4.19 -2.61
CA GLN A 155 -8.23 -4.95 -1.89
C GLN A 155 -7.64 -4.08 -0.77
N PRO A 156 -8.00 -4.33 0.49
CA PRO A 156 -7.46 -3.60 1.62
C PRO A 156 -6.10 -4.14 2.03
N THR A 157 -5.19 -3.21 2.32
CA THR A 157 -3.94 -3.45 3.05
C THR A 157 -4.01 -2.67 4.36
N LEU A 158 -4.11 -3.39 5.46
CA LEU A 158 -4.09 -2.82 6.81
C LEU A 158 -2.65 -2.55 7.22
N LEU A 159 -2.41 -1.43 7.88
CA LEU A 159 -1.08 -0.96 8.26
C LEU A 159 -1.04 -0.58 9.74
N GLY A 160 0.14 -0.63 10.35
CA GLY A 160 0.40 -0.15 11.69
C GLY A 160 -0.55 -0.77 12.74
N SER A 161 -1.26 0.08 13.46
CA SER A 161 -2.22 -0.35 14.50
C SER A 161 -3.37 -1.18 13.95
N ALA A 162 -3.84 -0.88 12.73
CA ALA A 162 -4.88 -1.68 12.07
C ALA A 162 -4.38 -3.09 11.69
N ALA A 163 -3.13 -3.21 11.24
CA ALA A 163 -2.52 -4.52 10.97
C ALA A 163 -2.35 -5.34 12.25
N THR A 164 -1.98 -4.69 13.36
CA THR A 164 -1.88 -5.37 14.66
C THR A 164 -3.23 -5.88 15.15
N ALA A 165 -4.30 -5.11 14.92
CA ALA A 165 -5.66 -5.52 15.26
C ALA A 165 -6.21 -6.64 14.35
N ALA A 166 -5.58 -6.85 13.18
CA ALA A 166 -6.03 -7.80 12.16
C ALA A 166 -5.52 -9.24 12.37
N ALA A 167 -4.94 -9.58 13.52
CA ALA A 167 -4.37 -10.91 13.79
C ALA A 167 -5.35 -12.09 13.59
N SER A 168 -6.67 -11.82 13.60
CA SER A 168 -7.73 -12.82 13.40
C SER A 168 -8.62 -12.56 12.19
N VAL A 169 -8.18 -11.72 11.24
CA VAL A 169 -8.96 -11.43 10.02
C VAL A 169 -8.93 -12.62 9.08
N ASP A 170 -10.10 -13.17 8.77
CA ASP A 170 -10.29 -14.34 7.93
C ASP A 170 -11.13 -14.05 6.67
N SER A 171 -11.67 -12.83 6.56
CA SER A 171 -12.55 -12.45 5.45
C SER A 171 -12.27 -11.03 4.94
N LEU A 172 -12.60 -10.80 3.67
CA LEU A 172 -12.47 -9.48 3.04
C LEU A 172 -13.33 -8.43 3.77
N GLU A 173 -14.55 -8.81 4.18
CA GLU A 173 -15.45 -7.92 4.91
C GLU A 173 -14.89 -7.53 6.29
N ALA A 174 -14.23 -8.46 6.99
CA ALA A 174 -13.57 -8.17 8.26
C ALA A 174 -12.39 -7.20 8.05
N ALA A 175 -11.57 -7.40 7.01
CA ALA A 175 -10.49 -6.48 6.65
C ALA A 175 -11.02 -5.09 6.27
N GLN A 176 -12.09 -5.02 5.47
CA GLN A 176 -12.74 -3.77 5.09
C GLN A 176 -13.31 -3.05 6.31
N ARG A 177 -13.95 -3.76 7.25
CA ARG A 177 -14.40 -3.14 8.50
C ARG A 177 -13.25 -2.50 9.27
N LEU A 178 -12.13 -3.21 9.47
CA LEU A 178 -10.96 -2.63 10.15
C LEU A 178 -10.34 -1.45 9.40
N CYS A 179 -10.47 -1.44 8.07
CA CYS A 179 -10.05 -0.32 7.22
C CYS A 179 -10.94 0.92 7.43
N HIS A 180 -12.27 0.71 7.59
CA HIS A 180 -13.26 1.78 7.67
C HIS A 180 -13.61 2.15 9.13
N ASP A 181 -13.47 1.21 10.07
CA ASP A 181 -13.77 1.47 11.46
C ASP A 181 -12.66 2.31 12.11
N VAL A 182 -13.06 3.45 12.62
CA VAL A 182 -12.28 4.24 13.55
C VAL A 182 -12.68 3.77 14.96
N PRO A 183 -11.88 2.93 15.65
CA PRO A 183 -12.18 2.65 17.06
C PRO A 183 -12.18 3.97 17.81
N ARG A 184 -13.29 4.23 18.50
CA ARG A 184 -13.48 5.41 19.36
C ARG A 184 -12.52 5.35 20.55
#